data_b1535f781d6282480bdb3932f81e1c91
#
_entry.id   b1535f781d6282480bdb3932f81e1c91
#
_cell.length_a   1.000
_cell.length_b   1.000
_cell.length_c   1.000
_cell.angle_alpha   90.00
_cell.angle_beta   90.00
_cell.angle_gamma   90.00
#
_symmetry.space_group_name_H-M   'P 1'
#
loop_
_entity.id
_entity.type
_entity.pdbx_description
1 polymer ?
#
loop_
_entity_poly.entity_id
_entity_poly.type
_entity_poly.pdbx_seq_one_letter_code
_entity_poly.pdbx_strand_id
1 'polypeptide(L)'
;NTSFDNSILDIKDQAIKVFETEGFPSKKDENWKYTSLNSVTKPDYSLVSHADDAIEFKDVKQYFLNDIDTFKIVFIDGVYSSYLSETTHDGVDVCLLSSALTKPKFKQVIDVYFNKIAKKESLTALNTAFAKEGAYIYVPKSRAVNKPIQIVHLSTGSEANLMLQPRNLIVAEENAEVQVIERHQSLSSNAVFTNSVTEIYAGKHARVDYYKIQNDKENASLIDNTHIDQQESSEVSVHTFSFGGKLTRNNLNYYQNGEHINSILKGVTIIEDKQHVDHNTLVHHRQPNCESHQDYKGIFDDRATGVFNGKVVVDDIAQKIN
;
A
#
# COMPACT_ATOMS: atom_id res chain seq x y z
N ASN A 1 18.79 13.90 10.70
CA ASN A 1 19.56 12.71 10.34
C ASN A 1 18.97 11.51 11.07
N THR A 2 18.06 10.79 10.44
CA THR A 2 17.58 9.49 10.90
C THR A 2 18.68 8.46 10.57
N SER A 3 19.47 8.05 11.55
CA SER A 3 20.41 6.94 11.36
C SER A 3 19.64 5.63 11.48
N PHE A 4 19.39 4.96 10.37
CA PHE A 4 18.87 3.60 10.36
C PHE A 4 19.90 2.64 10.98
N ASP A 5 19.40 1.58 11.61
CA ASP A 5 20.24 0.43 12.05
C ASP A 5 20.92 -0.23 10.82
N ASN A 6 22.10 -0.80 10.98
CA ASN A 6 22.84 -1.46 9.92
C ASN A 6 22.00 -2.55 9.21
N SER A 7 21.14 -3.25 9.92
CA SER A 7 20.25 -4.25 9.33
C SER A 7 19.26 -3.66 8.31
N ILE A 8 18.78 -2.44 8.55
CA ILE A 8 17.88 -1.72 7.61
C ILE A 8 18.67 -1.19 6.41
N LEU A 9 19.90 -0.72 6.63
CA LEU A 9 20.78 -0.30 5.54
C LEU A 9 21.11 -1.47 4.62
N ASP A 10 21.44 -2.64 5.19
CA ASP A 10 21.71 -3.87 4.42
C ASP A 10 20.47 -4.30 3.58
N ILE A 11 19.26 -4.18 4.12
CA ILE A 11 18.01 -4.45 3.38
C ILE A 11 17.88 -3.49 2.19
N LYS A 12 18.15 -2.20 2.38
CA LYS A 12 18.09 -1.19 1.32
C LYS A 12 19.15 -1.42 0.24
N ASP A 13 20.38 -1.76 0.65
CA ASP A 13 21.48 -2.04 -0.27
C ASP A 13 21.27 -3.33 -1.08
N GLN A 14 20.62 -4.32 -0.50
CA GLN A 14 20.22 -5.52 -1.25
C GLN A 14 19.08 -5.21 -2.22
N ALA A 15 18.12 -4.40 -1.81
CA ALA A 15 16.98 -4.04 -2.63
C ALA A 15 17.40 -3.25 -3.89
N ILE A 16 18.32 -2.28 -3.76
CA ILE A 16 18.78 -1.53 -4.93
C ILE A 16 19.48 -2.44 -5.95
N LYS A 17 20.25 -3.42 -5.52
CA LYS A 17 20.91 -4.40 -6.41
C LYS A 17 19.90 -5.27 -7.17
N VAL A 18 18.78 -5.64 -6.52
CA VAL A 18 17.69 -6.34 -7.22
C VAL A 18 17.11 -5.45 -8.30
N PHE A 19 16.81 -4.18 -8.00
CA PHE A 19 16.26 -3.25 -8.98
C PHE A 19 17.24 -2.95 -10.12
N GLU A 20 18.54 -2.79 -9.84
CA GLU A 20 19.58 -2.60 -10.86
C GLU A 20 19.68 -3.78 -11.83
N THR A 21 19.42 -4.99 -11.33
CA THR A 21 19.47 -6.21 -12.14
C THR A 21 18.21 -6.41 -12.98
N GLU A 22 17.03 -6.18 -12.39
CA GLU A 22 15.73 -6.46 -13.03
C GLU A 22 15.22 -5.27 -13.86
N GLY A 23 15.51 -4.04 -13.42
CA GLY A 23 15.00 -2.80 -14.03
C GLY A 23 13.48 -2.65 -13.88
N PHE A 24 12.90 -1.73 -14.64
CA PHE A 24 11.46 -1.58 -14.72
C PHE A 24 10.85 -2.73 -15.55
N PRO A 25 9.74 -3.33 -15.09
CA PRO A 25 9.06 -4.36 -15.86
C PRO A 25 8.53 -3.83 -17.20
N SER A 26 8.43 -4.69 -18.15
CA SER A 26 8.03 -4.39 -19.54
C SER A 26 6.81 -5.20 -19.95
N LYS A 27 6.20 -4.88 -21.10
CA LYS A 27 5.13 -5.69 -21.70
C LYS A 27 5.55 -7.11 -22.10
N LYS A 28 6.84 -7.46 -22.06
CA LYS A 28 7.33 -8.82 -22.26
C LYS A 28 7.11 -9.69 -21.02
N ASP A 29 6.99 -9.06 -19.86
CA ASP A 29 6.72 -9.74 -18.61
C ASP A 29 5.21 -10.07 -18.55
N GLU A 30 4.86 -11.33 -18.35
CA GLU A 30 3.48 -11.83 -18.40
C GLU A 30 2.52 -10.98 -17.52
N ASN A 31 2.95 -10.64 -16.32
CA ASN A 31 2.17 -9.83 -15.38
C ASN A 31 1.98 -8.38 -15.85
N TRP A 32 2.73 -7.90 -16.85
CA TRP A 32 2.71 -6.52 -17.35
C TRP A 32 2.26 -6.40 -18.81
N LYS A 33 1.82 -7.49 -19.40
CA LYS A 33 1.44 -7.58 -20.81
C LYS A 33 0.46 -6.50 -21.27
N TYR A 34 -0.48 -6.13 -20.41
CA TYR A 34 -1.53 -5.16 -20.74
C TYR A 34 -1.25 -3.76 -20.20
N THR A 35 -0.19 -3.56 -19.42
CA THR A 35 0.14 -2.30 -18.77
C THR A 35 1.56 -1.85 -19.10
N SER A 36 1.69 -0.70 -19.74
CA SER A 36 2.98 -0.13 -20.14
C SER A 36 3.45 0.90 -19.14
N LEU A 37 4.68 0.77 -18.69
CA LEU A 37 5.35 1.77 -17.84
C LEU A 37 6.09 2.86 -18.63
N ASN A 38 6.00 2.90 -19.96
CA ASN A 38 6.70 3.89 -20.78
C ASN A 38 6.43 5.34 -20.37
N SER A 39 5.23 5.64 -19.88
CA SER A 39 4.90 6.99 -19.41
C SER A 39 5.51 7.32 -18.04
N VAL A 40 5.87 6.30 -17.27
CA VAL A 40 6.48 6.40 -15.95
C VAL A 40 8.01 6.41 -16.05
N THR A 41 8.59 5.69 -17.01
CA THR A 41 10.05 5.52 -17.12
C THR A 41 10.76 6.60 -17.94
N LYS A 42 10.01 7.47 -18.64
CA LYS A 42 10.58 8.51 -19.49
C LYS A 42 11.01 9.79 -18.75
N PRO A 43 10.24 10.29 -17.77
CA PRO A 43 10.63 11.51 -17.05
C PRO A 43 11.84 11.28 -16.14
N ASP A 44 12.66 12.29 -15.99
CA ASP A 44 13.66 12.36 -14.93
C ASP A 44 12.94 12.76 -13.63
N TYR A 45 13.01 11.93 -12.62
CA TYR A 45 12.31 12.14 -11.35
C TYR A 45 13.19 12.73 -10.27
N SER A 46 12.62 13.65 -9.49
CA SER A 46 13.15 14.07 -8.20
C SER A 46 12.63 13.13 -7.09
N LEU A 47 13.53 12.69 -6.20
CA LEU A 47 13.22 11.96 -4.97
C LEU A 47 13.23 12.90 -3.74
N VAL A 48 13.52 14.16 -3.95
CA VAL A 48 13.59 15.17 -2.87
C VAL A 48 12.33 15.98 -2.90
N SER A 49 11.62 15.96 -1.79
CA SER A 49 10.55 16.90 -1.51
C SER A 49 10.92 17.73 -0.29
N HIS A 50 10.57 18.97 -0.33
CA HIS A 50 10.53 19.83 0.86
C HIS A 50 9.10 19.81 1.37
N ALA A 51 8.92 19.70 2.68
CA ALA A 51 7.58 19.82 3.26
C ALA A 51 7.00 21.18 2.82
N ASP A 52 5.84 21.15 2.18
CA ASP A 52 5.10 22.38 1.89
C ASP A 52 4.31 22.76 3.15
N ASP A 53 4.92 23.56 4.01
CA ASP A 53 4.30 24.08 5.25
C ASP A 53 3.15 25.06 4.96
N ALA A 54 2.89 25.38 3.69
CA ALA A 54 1.82 26.29 3.27
C ALA A 54 0.44 25.64 3.20
N ILE A 55 0.34 24.31 3.23
CA ILE A 55 -0.94 23.60 3.16
C ILE A 55 -1.61 23.58 4.53
N GLU A 56 -2.75 24.26 4.63
CA GLU A 56 -3.58 24.24 5.82
C GLU A 56 -4.68 23.17 5.72
N PHE A 57 -5.21 22.74 6.88
CA PHE A 57 -6.30 21.76 6.91
C PHE A 57 -7.51 22.17 6.07
N LYS A 58 -7.86 23.48 6.04
CA LYS A 58 -8.98 24.00 5.23
C LYS A 58 -8.85 23.68 3.73
N ASP A 59 -7.62 23.58 3.21
CA ASP A 59 -7.33 23.34 1.79
C ASP A 59 -7.49 21.87 1.40
N VAL A 60 -7.36 20.98 2.38
CA VAL A 60 -7.32 19.52 2.17
C VAL A 60 -8.40 18.76 2.92
N LYS A 61 -9.23 19.43 3.74
CA LYS A 61 -10.26 18.78 4.57
C LYS A 61 -11.21 17.86 3.79
N GLN A 62 -11.47 18.15 2.54
CA GLN A 62 -12.35 17.36 1.65
C GLN A 62 -11.79 15.98 1.33
N TYR A 63 -10.50 15.75 1.57
CA TYR A 63 -9.83 14.48 1.32
C TYR A 63 -9.80 13.59 2.57
N PHE A 64 -10.30 14.06 3.68
CA PHE A 64 -10.46 13.30 4.91
C PHE A 64 -11.90 12.83 5.10
N LEU A 65 -12.07 11.72 5.80
CA LEU A 65 -13.38 11.30 6.30
C LEU A 65 -13.63 12.04 7.62
N ASN A 66 -14.29 13.18 7.55
CA ASN A 66 -14.46 14.07 8.68
C ASN A 66 -15.69 13.72 9.54
N ASP A 67 -16.60 12.89 9.03
CA ASP A 67 -17.84 12.51 9.72
C ASP A 67 -17.63 11.38 10.74
N ILE A 68 -16.43 10.81 10.75
CA ILE A 68 -16.02 9.78 11.71
C ILE A 68 -14.75 10.18 12.43
N ASP A 69 -14.67 9.82 13.71
CA ASP A 69 -13.47 10.03 14.51
C ASP A 69 -12.40 9.00 14.13
N THR A 70 -11.21 9.46 13.73
CA THR A 70 -10.13 8.62 13.20
C THR A 70 -8.77 9.06 13.69
N PHE A 71 -7.83 8.13 13.84
CA PHE A 71 -6.41 8.48 13.81
C PHE A 71 -6.00 8.87 12.39
N LYS A 72 -5.00 9.74 12.26
CA LYS A 72 -4.55 10.25 10.96
C LYS A 72 -3.03 10.24 10.87
N ILE A 73 -2.51 9.69 9.78
CA ILE A 73 -1.10 9.81 9.40
C ILE A 73 -1.09 10.46 8.01
N VAL A 74 -0.61 11.69 7.93
CA VAL A 74 -0.68 12.49 6.71
C VAL A 74 0.71 12.76 6.16
N PHE A 75 0.86 12.54 4.88
CA PHE A 75 2.07 12.84 4.12
C PHE A 75 1.74 13.84 3.01
N ILE A 76 2.58 14.87 2.89
CA ILE A 76 2.54 15.84 1.79
C ILE A 76 3.84 15.67 1.01
N ASP A 77 3.75 15.32 -0.27
CA ASP A 77 4.89 15.00 -1.13
C ASP A 77 5.87 14.00 -0.48
N GLY A 78 5.31 13.01 0.23
CA GLY A 78 6.07 11.97 0.93
C GLY A 78 6.71 12.42 2.25
N VAL A 79 6.47 13.64 2.70
CA VAL A 79 6.93 14.17 3.99
C VAL A 79 5.79 14.19 5.00
N TYR A 80 6.07 13.74 6.21
CA TYR A 80 5.07 13.71 7.29
C TYR A 80 4.65 15.11 7.71
N SER A 81 3.34 15.33 7.76
CA SER A 81 2.72 16.53 8.31
C SER A 81 2.25 16.29 9.74
N SER A 82 2.99 16.77 10.73
CA SER A 82 2.60 16.66 12.14
C SER A 82 1.36 17.49 12.48
N TYR A 83 1.15 18.59 11.76
CA TYR A 83 0.00 19.47 11.94
C TYR A 83 -1.32 18.82 11.52
N LEU A 84 -1.30 17.97 10.46
CA LEU A 84 -2.48 17.28 9.95
C LEU A 84 -2.69 15.89 10.53
N SER A 85 -1.75 15.41 11.35
CA SER A 85 -1.74 14.03 11.84
C SER A 85 -2.16 13.93 13.30
N GLU A 86 -2.76 12.78 13.63
CA GLU A 86 -3.11 12.36 14.98
C GLU A 86 -2.67 10.91 15.16
N THR A 87 -1.58 10.71 15.89
CA THR A 87 -0.98 9.39 16.14
C THR A 87 -1.20 8.96 17.59
N THR A 88 -1.03 7.67 17.89
CA THR A 88 -1.18 7.15 19.25
C THR A 88 -0.20 6.01 19.56
N HIS A 89 0.09 5.86 20.86
CA HIS A 89 0.83 4.73 21.45
C HIS A 89 0.08 4.13 22.65
N ASP A 90 -1.20 4.45 22.80
CA ASP A 90 -2.03 3.97 23.92
C ASP A 90 -2.62 2.58 23.60
N GLY A 91 -1.87 1.56 23.96
CA GLY A 91 -2.27 0.16 23.79
C GLY A 91 -2.22 -0.36 22.34
N VAL A 92 -2.02 0.54 21.38
CA VAL A 92 -1.73 0.25 19.96
C VAL A 92 -0.70 1.28 19.48
N ASP A 93 0.12 0.93 18.51
CA ASP A 93 1.05 1.89 17.93
C ASP A 93 0.56 2.33 16.54
N VAL A 94 0.27 3.62 16.41
CA VAL A 94 -0.06 4.28 15.13
C VAL A 94 0.91 5.43 14.95
N CYS A 95 1.95 5.25 14.16
CA CYS A 95 3.02 6.23 14.02
C CYS A 95 3.77 6.11 12.67
N LEU A 96 4.85 6.84 12.54
CA LEU A 96 5.72 6.82 11.38
C LEU A 96 6.55 5.54 11.30
N LEU A 97 6.69 4.98 10.11
CA LEU A 97 7.59 3.86 9.86
C LEU A 97 9.04 4.22 10.17
N SER A 98 9.51 5.43 9.82
CA SER A 98 10.85 5.90 10.16
C SER A 98 11.13 5.87 11.66
N SER A 99 10.12 6.24 12.46
CA SER A 99 10.20 6.10 13.92
C SER A 99 10.29 4.65 14.37
N ALA A 100 9.55 3.75 13.74
CA ALA A 100 9.57 2.34 14.07
C ALA A 100 10.92 1.68 13.69
N LEU A 101 11.50 2.08 12.55
CA LEU A 101 12.79 1.57 12.07
C LEU A 101 14.00 2.03 12.89
N THR A 102 13.85 3.09 13.68
CA THR A 102 14.98 3.72 14.41
C THR A 102 14.89 3.60 15.93
N LYS A 103 13.70 3.38 16.50
CA LYS A 103 13.53 3.32 17.94
C LYS A 103 13.63 1.89 18.48
N PRO A 104 14.46 1.62 19.50
CA PRO A 104 14.68 0.27 20.03
C PRO A 104 13.40 -0.45 20.48
N LYS A 105 12.40 0.27 20.97
CA LYS A 105 11.14 -0.31 21.43
C LYS A 105 10.37 -1.07 20.34
N PHE A 106 10.57 -0.73 19.08
CA PHE A 106 9.89 -1.38 17.94
C PHE A 106 10.72 -2.48 17.29
N LYS A 107 12.01 -2.58 17.67
CA LYS A 107 12.97 -3.45 16.98
C LYS A 107 12.48 -4.89 16.84
N GLN A 108 11.91 -5.46 17.89
CA GLN A 108 11.41 -6.85 17.87
C GLN A 108 10.35 -7.06 16.77
N VAL A 109 9.40 -6.14 16.65
CA VAL A 109 8.34 -6.23 15.62
C VAL A 109 8.92 -6.00 14.23
N ILE A 110 9.80 -5.00 14.08
CA ILE A 110 10.47 -4.72 12.80
C ILE A 110 11.29 -5.92 12.32
N ASP A 111 12.08 -6.53 13.18
CA ASP A 111 12.92 -7.67 12.81
C ASP A 111 12.09 -8.89 12.35
N VAL A 112 10.88 -9.05 12.89
CA VAL A 112 9.97 -10.15 12.54
C VAL A 112 9.18 -9.86 11.26
N TYR A 113 8.67 -8.64 11.06
CA TYR A 113 7.67 -8.39 10.04
C TYR A 113 8.13 -7.50 8.88
N PHE A 114 9.04 -6.54 9.10
CA PHE A 114 9.42 -5.59 8.06
C PHE A 114 10.18 -6.27 6.91
N ASN A 115 9.73 -6.07 5.69
CA ASN A 115 10.29 -6.64 4.45
C ASN A 115 10.35 -8.18 4.45
N LYS A 116 9.38 -8.83 5.10
CA LYS A 116 9.27 -10.29 5.16
C LYS A 116 8.17 -10.83 4.26
N ILE A 117 7.09 -10.10 4.08
CA ILE A 117 5.92 -10.51 3.32
C ILE A 117 6.05 -10.06 1.86
N ALA A 118 6.54 -8.84 1.64
CA ALA A 118 6.72 -8.27 0.32
C ALA A 118 7.66 -9.12 -0.54
N LYS A 119 7.24 -9.41 -1.77
CA LYS A 119 8.11 -10.07 -2.73
C LYS A 119 9.25 -9.15 -3.13
N LYS A 120 10.40 -9.75 -3.40
CA LYS A 120 11.56 -9.06 -3.97
C LYS A 120 11.41 -8.88 -5.48
N GLU A 121 10.31 -8.27 -5.91
CA GLU A 121 10.08 -7.87 -7.28
C GLU A 121 10.68 -6.48 -7.53
N SER A 122 11.01 -6.17 -8.76
CA SER A 122 11.69 -4.95 -9.18
C SER A 122 11.12 -3.67 -8.54
N LEU A 123 9.81 -3.41 -8.66
CA LEU A 123 9.21 -2.19 -8.11
C LEU A 123 9.07 -2.20 -6.58
N THR A 124 8.87 -3.36 -5.99
CA THR A 124 8.94 -3.53 -4.52
C THR A 124 10.36 -3.29 -4.03
N ALA A 125 11.36 -3.76 -4.76
CA ALA A 125 12.77 -3.53 -4.46
C ALA A 125 13.13 -2.04 -4.58
N LEU A 126 12.66 -1.36 -5.64
CA LEU A 126 12.83 0.09 -5.80
C LEU A 126 12.25 0.85 -4.59
N ASN A 127 11.02 0.50 -4.18
CA ASN A 127 10.42 1.10 -2.98
C ASN A 127 11.27 0.83 -1.74
N THR A 128 11.67 -0.42 -1.50
CA THR A 128 12.46 -0.79 -0.31
C THR A 128 13.78 0.00 -0.24
N ALA A 129 14.44 0.21 -1.40
CA ALA A 129 15.70 0.98 -1.46
C ALA A 129 15.51 2.45 -1.10
N PHE A 130 14.45 3.08 -1.60
CA PHE A 130 14.26 4.53 -1.52
C PHE A 130 13.22 4.98 -0.50
N ALA A 131 12.41 4.10 0.06
CA ALA A 131 11.41 4.45 1.07
C ALA A 131 12.06 5.18 2.26
N LYS A 132 11.51 6.35 2.58
CA LYS A 132 11.92 7.17 3.73
C LYS A 132 10.84 7.17 4.79
N GLU A 133 9.58 7.24 4.37
CA GLU A 133 8.43 7.41 5.23
C GLU A 133 7.27 6.49 4.84
N GLY A 134 6.36 6.33 5.78
CA GLY A 134 5.12 5.60 5.67
C GLY A 134 4.50 5.36 7.04
N ALA A 135 3.42 4.63 7.08
CA ALA A 135 2.71 4.31 8.30
C ALA A 135 3.24 3.00 8.93
N TYR A 136 3.40 3.04 10.23
CA TYR A 136 3.57 1.86 11.08
C TYR A 136 2.37 1.73 11.99
N ILE A 137 1.65 0.61 11.86
CA ILE A 137 0.48 0.28 12.66
C ILE A 137 0.72 -1.08 13.30
N TYR A 138 0.75 -1.11 14.63
CA TYR A 138 0.89 -2.35 15.39
C TYR A 138 -0.23 -2.48 16.40
N VAL A 139 -1.01 -3.54 16.28
CA VAL A 139 -2.11 -3.88 17.16
C VAL A 139 -1.76 -5.15 17.91
N PRO A 140 -1.48 -5.06 19.22
CA PRO A 140 -1.10 -6.21 20.03
C PRO A 140 -2.23 -7.23 20.14
N LYS A 141 -1.86 -8.43 20.57
CA LYS A 141 -2.78 -9.56 20.81
C LYS A 141 -4.02 -9.13 21.61
N SER A 142 -5.19 -9.57 21.13
CA SER A 142 -6.50 -9.36 21.74
C SER A 142 -6.87 -7.89 21.96
N ARG A 143 -6.40 -7.02 21.06
CA ARG A 143 -6.77 -5.61 21.02
C ARG A 143 -7.59 -5.29 19.77
N ALA A 144 -8.62 -4.48 19.96
CA ALA A 144 -9.35 -3.85 18.86
C ALA A 144 -9.04 -2.35 18.87
N VAL A 145 -8.74 -1.82 17.69
CA VAL A 145 -8.58 -0.37 17.52
C VAL A 145 -9.96 0.25 17.42
N ASN A 146 -10.29 1.12 18.35
CA ASN A 146 -11.63 1.70 18.50
C ASN A 146 -11.98 2.77 17.47
N LYS A 147 -11.00 3.26 16.72
CA LYS A 147 -11.15 4.26 15.66
C LYS A 147 -10.46 3.77 14.39
N PRO A 148 -11.05 3.95 13.21
CA PRO A 148 -10.34 3.73 11.96
C PRO A 148 -9.08 4.61 11.85
N ILE A 149 -8.09 4.13 11.11
CA ILE A 149 -6.84 4.85 10.89
C ILE A 149 -6.82 5.33 9.44
N GLN A 150 -6.74 6.64 9.22
CA GLN A 150 -6.55 7.22 7.90
C GLN A 150 -5.05 7.43 7.63
N ILE A 151 -4.54 6.82 6.55
CA ILE A 151 -3.25 7.14 5.95
C ILE A 151 -3.54 7.98 4.71
N VAL A 152 -3.08 9.22 4.67
CA VAL A 152 -3.40 10.16 3.58
C VAL A 152 -2.12 10.65 2.93
N HIS A 153 -1.97 10.33 1.64
CA HIS A 153 -0.88 10.79 0.80
C HIS A 153 -1.40 11.89 -0.14
N LEU A 154 -0.95 13.10 0.09
CA LEU A 154 -1.25 14.27 -0.75
C LEU A 154 -0.02 14.61 -1.58
N SER A 155 -0.18 14.74 -2.89
CA SER A 155 0.89 15.24 -3.76
C SER A 155 0.52 16.61 -4.31
N THR A 156 1.32 17.61 -3.97
CA THR A 156 1.05 19.01 -4.34
C THR A 156 1.42 19.28 -5.79
N GLY A 157 2.42 18.55 -6.32
CA GLY A 157 3.02 18.84 -7.60
C GLY A 157 3.80 20.16 -7.61
N SER A 158 4.24 20.64 -6.44
CA SER A 158 5.11 21.81 -6.32
C SER A 158 6.42 21.63 -7.08
N GLU A 159 6.89 20.38 -7.16
CA GLU A 159 8.02 19.98 -7.99
C GLU A 159 7.56 19.15 -9.19
N ALA A 160 8.12 19.43 -10.37
CA ALA A 160 7.85 18.66 -11.56
C ALA A 160 8.46 17.25 -11.47
N ASN A 161 7.73 16.25 -11.92
CA ASN A 161 8.18 14.86 -11.95
C ASN A 161 8.66 14.35 -10.59
N LEU A 162 7.84 14.48 -9.56
CA LEU A 162 8.15 13.94 -8.23
C LEU A 162 7.91 12.42 -8.22
N MET A 163 8.87 11.66 -7.65
CA MET A 163 8.71 10.24 -7.38
C MET A 163 8.58 10.00 -5.89
N LEU A 164 7.46 9.38 -5.48
CA LEU A 164 7.13 9.05 -4.11
C LEU A 164 7.24 7.55 -3.88
N GLN A 165 7.80 7.15 -2.73
CA GLN A 165 8.03 5.75 -2.35
C GLN A 165 7.44 5.48 -0.94
N PRO A 166 6.11 5.61 -0.73
CA PRO A 166 5.54 5.33 0.58
C PRO A 166 5.66 3.83 0.92
N ARG A 167 5.98 3.54 2.18
CA ARG A 167 6.11 2.19 2.69
C ARG A 167 5.33 2.02 3.98
N ASN A 168 4.34 1.13 4.00
CA ASN A 168 3.52 0.89 5.18
C ASN A 168 3.78 -0.52 5.75
N LEU A 169 3.71 -0.64 7.06
CA LEU A 169 3.69 -1.91 7.79
C LEU A 169 2.52 -1.92 8.75
N ILE A 170 1.60 -2.87 8.56
CA ILE A 170 0.41 -3.08 9.40
C ILE A 170 0.51 -4.48 10.00
N VAL A 171 0.57 -4.56 11.31
CA VAL A 171 0.63 -5.81 12.05
C VAL A 171 -0.56 -5.89 13.00
N ALA A 172 -1.44 -6.84 12.75
CA ALA A 172 -2.53 -7.22 13.66
C ALA A 172 -2.20 -8.57 14.27
N GLU A 173 -1.85 -8.61 15.53
CA GLU A 173 -1.50 -9.83 16.25
C GLU A 173 -2.74 -10.72 16.50
N GLU A 174 -2.56 -11.87 17.15
CA GLU A 174 -3.64 -12.82 17.44
C GLU A 174 -4.86 -12.15 18.10
N ASN A 175 -6.08 -12.39 17.56
CA ASN A 175 -7.33 -11.78 17.97
C ASN A 175 -7.35 -10.24 17.94
N ALA A 176 -6.51 -9.61 17.13
CA ALA A 176 -6.52 -8.16 16.97
C ALA A 176 -7.50 -7.73 15.86
N GLU A 177 -8.05 -6.52 16.01
CA GLU A 177 -8.95 -5.93 15.02
C GLU A 177 -8.52 -4.51 14.66
N VAL A 178 -8.47 -4.20 13.35
CA VAL A 178 -8.12 -2.86 12.86
C VAL A 178 -8.79 -2.54 11.54
N GLN A 179 -9.19 -1.29 11.38
CA GLN A 179 -9.66 -0.72 10.11
C GLN A 179 -8.71 0.38 9.67
N VAL A 180 -8.22 0.28 8.43
CA VAL A 180 -7.29 1.24 7.84
C VAL A 180 -7.87 1.77 6.53
N ILE A 181 -7.78 3.07 6.32
CA ILE A 181 -8.23 3.76 5.12
C ILE A 181 -7.04 4.51 4.54
N GLU A 182 -6.48 4.02 3.45
CA GLU A 182 -5.40 4.69 2.74
C GLU A 182 -5.93 5.47 1.55
N ARG A 183 -5.52 6.73 1.43
CA ARG A 183 -5.87 7.58 0.31
C ARG A 183 -4.63 8.11 -0.40
N HIS A 184 -4.64 8.02 -1.72
CA HIS A 184 -3.71 8.71 -2.61
C HIS A 184 -4.49 9.80 -3.38
N GLN A 185 -4.00 11.04 -3.30
CA GLN A 185 -4.66 12.21 -3.87
C GLN A 185 -3.66 13.23 -4.37
N SER A 186 -3.63 13.48 -5.67
CA SER A 186 -2.89 14.61 -6.23
C SER A 186 -3.73 15.89 -6.23
N LEU A 187 -3.10 17.02 -5.87
CA LEU A 187 -3.76 18.33 -5.75
C LEU A 187 -3.60 19.16 -7.03
N SER A 188 -2.62 18.84 -7.88
CA SER A 188 -2.36 19.51 -9.14
C SER A 188 -2.27 18.52 -10.30
N SER A 189 -2.21 19.05 -11.53
CA SER A 189 -2.03 18.27 -12.76
C SER A 189 -0.56 17.99 -13.11
N ASN A 190 0.39 18.34 -12.26
CA ASN A 190 1.79 17.99 -12.49
C ASN A 190 2.03 16.48 -12.39
N ALA A 191 3.02 16.00 -13.13
CA ALA A 191 3.33 14.58 -13.14
C ALA A 191 3.95 14.14 -11.80
N VAL A 192 3.31 13.14 -11.20
CA VAL A 192 3.80 12.46 -9.98
C VAL A 192 3.79 10.97 -10.26
N PHE A 193 4.85 10.28 -9.87
CA PHE A 193 4.90 8.84 -9.83
C PHE A 193 4.98 8.35 -8.39
N THR A 194 3.95 7.68 -7.94
CA THR A 194 3.91 7.02 -6.63
C THR A 194 4.08 5.52 -6.81
N ASN A 195 5.09 4.94 -6.16
CA ASN A 195 5.30 3.50 -6.07
C ASN A 195 5.18 3.10 -4.60
N SER A 196 3.98 2.68 -4.20
CA SER A 196 3.62 2.34 -2.83
C SER A 196 3.82 0.85 -2.55
N VAL A 197 4.26 0.53 -1.34
CA VAL A 197 4.29 -0.85 -0.84
C VAL A 197 3.72 -0.92 0.56
N THR A 198 2.74 -1.79 0.75
CA THR A 198 2.13 -2.07 2.05
C THR A 198 2.27 -3.55 2.39
N GLU A 199 2.81 -3.85 3.57
CA GLU A 199 2.84 -5.19 4.14
C GLU A 199 1.81 -5.27 5.27
N ILE A 200 0.94 -6.30 5.22
CA ILE A 200 -0.09 -6.56 6.23
C ILE A 200 0.12 -7.96 6.77
N TYR A 201 0.32 -8.07 8.07
CA TYR A 201 0.30 -9.33 8.79
C TYR A 201 -0.99 -9.43 9.62
N ALA A 202 -1.76 -10.48 9.39
CA ALA A 202 -2.96 -10.81 10.16
C ALA A 202 -2.72 -12.11 10.93
N GLY A 203 -2.52 -11.99 12.24
CA GLY A 203 -2.31 -13.10 13.16
C GLY A 203 -3.53 -14.01 13.28
N LYS A 204 -3.41 -15.09 14.03
CA LYS A 204 -4.50 -16.03 14.27
C LYS A 204 -5.75 -15.33 14.79
N HIS A 205 -6.91 -15.57 14.14
CA HIS A 205 -8.20 -14.91 14.43
C HIS A 205 -8.20 -13.38 14.32
N ALA A 206 -7.20 -12.78 13.72
CA ALA A 206 -7.17 -11.33 13.51
C ALA A 206 -8.13 -10.92 12.40
N ARG A 207 -8.65 -9.70 12.52
CA ARG A 207 -9.49 -9.06 11.50
C ARG A 207 -8.88 -7.75 11.05
N VAL A 208 -8.68 -7.60 9.73
CA VAL A 208 -8.17 -6.37 9.11
C VAL A 208 -9.11 -5.95 7.99
N ASP A 209 -9.68 -4.76 8.09
CA ASP A 209 -10.41 -4.12 7.00
C ASP A 209 -9.54 -2.99 6.42
N TYR A 210 -9.18 -3.11 5.14
CA TYR A 210 -8.30 -2.16 4.46
C TYR A 210 -8.99 -1.54 3.24
N TYR A 211 -9.21 -0.25 3.31
CA TYR A 211 -9.85 0.54 2.26
C TYR A 211 -8.80 1.38 1.54
N LYS A 212 -8.70 1.21 0.22
CA LYS A 212 -7.76 1.93 -0.64
C LYS A 212 -8.54 2.87 -1.55
N ILE A 213 -8.27 4.16 -1.46
CA ILE A 213 -8.94 5.19 -2.26
C ILE A 213 -7.89 5.92 -3.09
N GLN A 214 -8.03 5.88 -4.40
CA GLN A 214 -7.17 6.62 -5.32
C GLN A 214 -8.04 7.54 -6.18
N ASN A 215 -7.73 8.84 -6.13
CA ASN A 215 -8.43 9.86 -6.92
C ASN A 215 -7.44 10.95 -7.34
N ASP A 216 -6.48 10.55 -8.14
CA ASP A 216 -5.42 11.43 -8.64
C ASP A 216 -5.84 12.19 -9.89
N LYS A 217 -5.14 13.30 -10.17
CA LYS A 217 -5.27 14.06 -11.41
C LYS A 217 -4.66 13.31 -12.60
N GLU A 218 -4.97 13.75 -13.81
CA GLU A 218 -4.70 13.08 -15.09
C GLU A 218 -3.23 12.77 -15.40
N ASN A 219 -2.25 13.41 -14.76
CA ASN A 219 -0.83 13.16 -15.00
C ASN A 219 -0.14 12.35 -13.89
N ALA A 220 -0.83 12.04 -12.81
CA ALA A 220 -0.29 11.21 -11.76
C ALA A 220 -0.37 9.72 -12.13
N SER A 221 0.64 8.95 -11.74
CA SER A 221 0.69 7.50 -11.88
C SER A 221 0.94 6.85 -10.52
N LEU A 222 0.15 5.81 -10.20
CA LEU A 222 0.28 5.03 -8.98
C LEU A 222 0.53 3.55 -9.31
N ILE A 223 1.58 2.99 -8.74
CA ILE A 223 1.76 1.54 -8.65
C ILE A 223 1.75 1.19 -7.17
N ASP A 224 0.77 0.40 -6.79
CA ASP A 224 0.50 0.06 -5.40
C ASP A 224 0.63 -1.46 -5.22
N ASN A 225 1.58 -1.87 -4.40
CA ASN A 225 1.87 -3.27 -4.10
C ASN A 225 1.47 -3.56 -2.65
N THR A 226 0.41 -4.33 -2.46
CA THR A 226 -0.05 -4.77 -1.15
C THR A 226 0.21 -6.26 -0.99
N HIS A 227 0.92 -6.65 0.06
CA HIS A 227 1.25 -8.03 0.41
C HIS A 227 0.66 -8.36 1.77
N ILE A 228 -0.11 -9.44 1.83
CA ILE A 228 -0.89 -9.83 3.01
C ILE A 228 -0.52 -11.25 3.40
N ASP A 229 -0.05 -11.41 4.63
CA ASP A 229 0.19 -12.69 5.26
C ASP A 229 -0.91 -12.98 6.28
N GLN A 230 -1.68 -14.03 6.05
CA GLN A 230 -2.81 -14.43 6.90
C GLN A 230 -2.50 -15.73 7.64
N GLN A 231 -2.76 -15.71 8.94
CA GLN A 231 -2.63 -16.87 9.82
C GLN A 231 -4.02 -17.49 10.09
N GLU A 232 -4.03 -18.66 10.73
CA GLU A 232 -5.21 -19.47 11.01
C GLU A 232 -6.44 -18.64 11.44
N SER A 233 -7.58 -18.87 10.81
CA SER A 233 -8.88 -18.25 11.10
C SER A 233 -8.90 -16.72 11.04
N SER A 234 -7.92 -16.10 10.38
CA SER A 234 -7.93 -14.64 10.16
C SER A 234 -8.85 -14.25 9.01
N GLU A 235 -9.37 -13.05 9.09
CA GLU A 235 -10.14 -12.40 8.02
C GLU A 235 -9.48 -11.09 7.59
N VAL A 236 -9.20 -10.96 6.29
CA VAL A 236 -8.71 -9.70 5.74
C VAL A 236 -9.56 -9.31 4.55
N SER A 237 -10.18 -8.13 4.65
CA SER A 237 -10.91 -7.51 3.54
C SER A 237 -10.14 -6.34 2.95
N VAL A 238 -9.98 -6.31 1.63
CA VAL A 238 -9.44 -5.15 0.91
C VAL A 238 -10.47 -4.62 -0.06
N HIS A 239 -10.78 -3.34 0.09
CA HIS A 239 -11.73 -2.61 -0.75
C HIS A 239 -10.96 -1.53 -1.52
N THR A 240 -10.89 -1.66 -2.85
CA THR A 240 -10.12 -0.76 -3.71
C THR A 240 -11.06 0.14 -4.53
N PHE A 241 -10.87 1.45 -4.43
CA PHE A 241 -11.61 2.47 -5.15
C PHE A 241 -10.66 3.27 -6.04
N SER A 242 -10.83 3.20 -7.37
CA SER A 242 -9.96 3.84 -8.36
C SER A 242 -10.77 4.78 -9.23
N PHE A 243 -10.50 6.09 -9.10
CA PHE A 243 -11.32 7.16 -9.69
C PHE A 243 -10.51 8.17 -10.54
N GLY A 244 -9.29 7.89 -10.91
CA GLY A 244 -8.53 8.86 -11.68
C GLY A 244 -7.10 8.44 -11.95
N GLY A 245 -6.25 9.43 -12.24
CA GLY A 245 -4.85 9.24 -12.58
C GLY A 245 -4.63 8.85 -14.04
N LYS A 246 -3.39 8.93 -14.49
CA LYS A 246 -2.98 8.52 -15.83
C LYS A 246 -2.84 7.00 -15.93
N LEU A 247 -2.20 6.42 -14.91
CA LEU A 247 -1.97 5.00 -14.77
C LEU A 247 -2.11 4.63 -13.30
N THR A 248 -3.02 3.72 -12.99
CA THR A 248 -3.13 3.13 -11.67
C THR A 248 -3.02 1.63 -11.79
N ARG A 249 -2.04 1.04 -11.11
CA ARG A 249 -1.94 -0.40 -11.00
C ARG A 249 -1.96 -0.83 -9.55
N ASN A 250 -2.90 -1.71 -9.23
CA ASN A 250 -3.05 -2.34 -7.92
C ASN A 250 -2.62 -3.80 -7.99
N ASN A 251 -1.49 -4.12 -7.37
CA ASN A 251 -1.03 -5.49 -7.16
C ASN A 251 -1.41 -5.91 -5.73
N LEU A 252 -2.33 -6.85 -5.61
CA LEU A 252 -2.87 -7.30 -4.32
C LEU A 252 -2.57 -8.79 -4.13
N ASN A 253 -1.70 -9.11 -3.19
CA ASN A 253 -1.18 -10.45 -2.98
C ASN A 253 -1.56 -10.98 -1.60
N TYR A 254 -2.34 -12.05 -1.55
CA TYR A 254 -2.74 -12.77 -0.34
C TYR A 254 -1.99 -14.09 -0.23
N TYR A 255 -1.44 -14.34 0.96
CA TYR A 255 -0.80 -15.60 1.32
C TYR A 255 -1.54 -16.20 2.52
N GLN A 256 -2.31 -17.24 2.28
CA GLN A 256 -3.08 -17.95 3.29
C GLN A 256 -2.20 -19.03 3.93
N ASN A 257 -1.52 -18.68 5.02
CA ASN A 257 -0.51 -19.52 5.68
C ASN A 257 -1.08 -20.36 6.84
N GLY A 258 -2.37 -20.25 7.14
CA GLY A 258 -3.10 -21.06 8.13
C GLY A 258 -4.39 -21.64 7.56
N GLU A 259 -5.09 -22.45 8.35
CA GLU A 259 -6.39 -23.00 8.00
C GLU A 259 -7.54 -22.02 8.32
N HIS A 260 -8.72 -22.24 7.69
CA HIS A 260 -9.95 -21.48 7.96
C HIS A 260 -9.84 -19.97 7.72
N ILE A 261 -9.00 -19.56 6.79
CA ILE A 261 -8.78 -18.16 6.43
C ILE A 261 -9.89 -17.71 5.48
N ASN A 262 -10.33 -16.44 5.68
CA ASN A 262 -11.22 -15.75 4.75
C ASN A 262 -10.52 -14.52 4.15
N SER A 263 -10.41 -14.47 2.81
CA SER A 263 -9.83 -13.36 2.07
C SER A 263 -10.88 -12.70 1.18
N ILE A 264 -11.12 -11.40 1.39
CA ILE A 264 -12.15 -10.65 0.67
C ILE A 264 -11.48 -9.54 -0.15
N LEU A 265 -11.66 -9.61 -1.47
CA LEU A 265 -11.08 -8.66 -2.42
C LEU A 265 -12.22 -7.99 -3.20
N LYS A 266 -12.43 -6.70 -3.00
CA LYS A 266 -13.46 -5.95 -3.72
C LYS A 266 -12.88 -4.72 -4.36
N GLY A 267 -13.41 -4.35 -5.52
CA GLY A 267 -12.97 -3.15 -6.22
C GLY A 267 -14.07 -2.45 -7.00
N VAL A 268 -14.01 -1.12 -7.00
CA VAL A 268 -14.82 -0.26 -7.85
C VAL A 268 -13.90 0.67 -8.62
N THR A 269 -14.06 0.69 -9.94
CA THR A 269 -13.30 1.57 -10.85
C THR A 269 -14.27 2.42 -11.63
N ILE A 270 -14.08 3.75 -11.62
CA ILE A 270 -14.82 4.68 -12.46
C ILE A 270 -13.80 5.61 -13.09
N ILE A 271 -13.59 5.49 -14.39
CA ILE A 271 -12.56 6.23 -15.13
C ILE A 271 -13.05 6.61 -16.52
N GLU A 272 -12.45 7.68 -17.04
CA GLU A 272 -12.78 8.30 -18.31
C GLU A 272 -11.55 8.72 -19.12
N ASP A 273 -11.70 9.40 -20.21
CA ASP A 273 -10.64 9.91 -21.07
C ASP A 273 -9.65 8.84 -21.58
N LYS A 274 -8.41 8.91 -21.17
CA LYS A 274 -7.33 7.96 -21.49
C LYS A 274 -6.75 7.30 -20.24
N GLN A 275 -7.48 7.35 -19.16
CA GLN A 275 -7.06 6.76 -17.90
C GLN A 275 -6.93 5.24 -18.02
N HIS A 276 -5.94 4.68 -17.33
CA HIS A 276 -5.68 3.24 -17.34
C HIS A 276 -5.64 2.72 -15.92
N VAL A 277 -6.51 1.78 -15.59
CA VAL A 277 -6.52 1.09 -14.29
C VAL A 277 -6.32 -0.40 -14.51
N ASP A 278 -5.37 -0.98 -13.79
CA ASP A 278 -5.03 -2.41 -13.83
C ASP A 278 -5.08 -2.98 -12.41
N HIS A 279 -6.02 -3.91 -12.18
CA HIS A 279 -6.09 -4.70 -10.96
C HIS A 279 -5.47 -6.07 -11.19
N ASN A 280 -4.40 -6.37 -10.47
CA ASN A 280 -3.73 -7.65 -10.51
C ASN A 280 -3.79 -8.29 -9.12
N THR A 281 -4.50 -9.40 -8.99
CA THR A 281 -4.69 -10.08 -7.71
C THR A 281 -4.04 -11.45 -7.72
N LEU A 282 -3.43 -11.82 -6.60
CA LEU A 282 -2.94 -13.16 -6.33
C LEU A 282 -3.51 -13.63 -4.99
N VAL A 283 -4.20 -14.77 -4.99
CA VAL A 283 -4.52 -15.48 -3.75
C VAL A 283 -3.81 -16.81 -3.77
N HIS A 284 -2.93 -17.05 -2.79
CA HIS A 284 -2.18 -18.29 -2.67
C HIS A 284 -2.70 -19.08 -1.45
N HIS A 285 -3.51 -20.09 -1.72
CA HIS A 285 -3.99 -21.05 -0.74
C HIS A 285 -2.89 -22.05 -0.42
N ARG A 286 -2.31 -21.96 0.76
CA ARG A 286 -1.22 -22.84 1.23
C ARG A 286 -1.68 -23.87 2.24
N GLN A 287 -2.87 -23.66 2.82
CA GLN A 287 -3.47 -24.53 3.83
C GLN A 287 -4.94 -24.83 3.45
N PRO A 288 -5.50 -25.95 3.92
CA PRO A 288 -6.87 -26.35 3.60
C PRO A 288 -7.92 -25.48 4.30
N ASN A 289 -9.19 -25.63 3.88
CA ASN A 289 -10.36 -25.00 4.48
C ASN A 289 -10.34 -23.46 4.41
N CYS A 290 -9.70 -22.89 3.41
CA CYS A 290 -9.62 -21.45 3.20
C CYS A 290 -10.61 -21.00 2.12
N GLU A 291 -11.12 -19.79 2.26
CA GLU A 291 -12.02 -19.14 1.31
C GLU A 291 -11.41 -17.84 0.74
N SER A 292 -11.78 -17.54 -0.50
CA SER A 292 -11.43 -16.25 -1.11
C SER A 292 -12.57 -15.77 -2.01
N HIS A 293 -12.94 -14.49 -1.84
CA HIS A 293 -14.03 -13.86 -2.57
C HIS A 293 -13.53 -12.64 -3.32
N GLN A 294 -13.71 -12.61 -4.65
CA GLN A 294 -13.29 -11.50 -5.49
C GLN A 294 -14.50 -10.90 -6.22
N ASP A 295 -14.74 -9.60 -6.04
CA ASP A 295 -15.80 -8.86 -6.73
C ASP A 295 -15.28 -7.49 -7.17
N TYR A 296 -15.03 -7.34 -8.48
CA TYR A 296 -14.55 -6.11 -9.10
C TYR A 296 -15.55 -5.61 -10.12
N LYS A 297 -15.92 -4.34 -10.00
CA LYS A 297 -16.86 -3.64 -10.91
C LYS A 297 -16.22 -2.40 -11.48
N GLY A 298 -16.50 -2.10 -12.75
CA GLY A 298 -15.93 -0.94 -13.42
C GLY A 298 -16.92 -0.25 -14.34
N ILE A 299 -16.82 1.07 -14.37
CA ILE A 299 -17.45 1.95 -15.37
C ILE A 299 -16.31 2.64 -16.11
N PHE A 300 -16.28 2.48 -17.42
CA PHE A 300 -15.24 2.99 -18.30
C PHE A 300 -15.90 3.82 -19.39
N ASP A 301 -15.50 5.09 -19.49
CA ASP A 301 -16.01 5.99 -20.52
C ASP A 301 -14.89 6.42 -21.48
N ASP A 302 -15.24 7.01 -22.60
CA ASP A 302 -14.35 7.49 -23.65
C ASP A 302 -13.35 6.43 -24.16
N ARG A 303 -12.06 6.63 -23.87
CA ARG A 303 -10.94 5.76 -24.25
C ARG A 303 -10.24 5.18 -23.04
N ALA A 304 -10.92 5.17 -21.89
CA ALA A 304 -10.38 4.57 -20.68
C ALA A 304 -10.14 3.07 -20.86
N THR A 305 -9.15 2.55 -20.16
CA THR A 305 -8.79 1.15 -20.22
C THR A 305 -8.78 0.54 -18.81
N GLY A 306 -9.60 -0.49 -18.64
CA GLY A 306 -9.59 -1.33 -17.43
C GLY A 306 -8.97 -2.69 -17.72
N VAL A 307 -8.11 -3.15 -16.82
CA VAL A 307 -7.55 -4.50 -16.83
C VAL A 307 -7.83 -5.15 -15.49
N PHE A 308 -8.27 -6.40 -15.53
CA PHE A 308 -8.35 -7.25 -14.34
C PHE A 308 -7.66 -8.58 -14.62
N ASN A 309 -6.74 -8.97 -13.76
CA ASN A 309 -6.05 -10.25 -13.81
C ASN A 309 -6.04 -10.87 -12.40
N GLY A 310 -6.85 -11.90 -12.20
CA GLY A 310 -6.93 -12.66 -10.97
C GLY A 310 -6.22 -14.00 -11.10
N LYS A 311 -5.28 -14.27 -10.20
CA LYS A 311 -4.57 -15.53 -10.12
C LYS A 311 -4.85 -16.19 -8.78
N VAL A 312 -5.29 -17.45 -8.81
CA VAL A 312 -5.42 -18.29 -7.63
C VAL A 312 -4.39 -19.43 -7.75
N VAL A 313 -3.56 -19.56 -6.73
CA VAL A 313 -2.59 -20.66 -6.60
C VAL A 313 -3.00 -21.52 -5.42
N VAL A 314 -3.01 -22.83 -5.60
CA VAL A 314 -3.47 -23.79 -4.58
C VAL A 314 -2.37 -24.84 -4.43
N ASP A 315 -1.81 -24.95 -3.24
CA ASP A 315 -0.84 -25.99 -2.92
C ASP A 315 -1.54 -27.36 -2.79
N ASP A 316 -0.83 -28.45 -2.99
CA ASP A 316 -1.41 -29.81 -3.03
C ASP A 316 -2.22 -30.16 -1.78
N ILE A 317 -1.78 -29.70 -0.61
CA ILE A 317 -2.49 -29.94 0.67
C ILE A 317 -3.73 -29.05 0.83
N ALA A 318 -3.84 -27.96 0.09
CA ALA A 318 -4.92 -26.98 0.18
C ALA A 318 -6.08 -27.24 -0.80
N GLN A 319 -6.15 -28.42 -1.42
CA GLN A 319 -7.21 -28.77 -2.36
C GLN A 319 -8.58 -28.81 -1.69
N LYS A 320 -9.67 -28.66 -2.50
CA LYS A 320 -11.08 -28.58 -2.08
C LYS A 320 -11.40 -27.31 -1.29
N ILE A 321 -10.97 -26.19 -1.84
CA ILE A 321 -11.31 -24.83 -1.39
C ILE A 321 -12.52 -24.28 -2.16
N ASN A 322 -13.19 -23.28 -1.60
CA ASN A 322 -14.25 -22.47 -2.23
C ASN A 322 -13.77 -21.03 -2.47
#